data_31e3d5d8ee37b70a55d463ef65d6ab6a
#
_entry.id   31e3d5d8ee37b70a55d463ef65d6ab6a
#
_cell.length_a   1.000
_cell.length_b   1.000
_cell.length_c   1.000
_cell.angle_alpha   90.00
_cell.angle_beta   90.00
_cell.angle_gamma   90.00
#
_symmetry.space_group_name_H-M   'P 1'
#
loop_
_entity.id
_entity.type
_entity.pdbx_description
1 polymer ?
#
loop_
_entity_poly.entity_id
_entity_poly.type
_entity_poly.pdbx_seq_one_letter_code
_entity_poly.pdbx_strand_id
1 'polypeptide(L)'
;MKRILFILTGVAVLASCSRKAETFSVIPMPNDVTIEKGTFCVKGAGIKIDPAIDKESGEAIGRFVQALETATGAKTKPGKDGFDFKYNPNMAAEEYFINIDNDEVNVEASGLGGFVYACETLKQMLPAAIYGGKKAKANWVLPCAKIFDQPRFGYRGMHLDCSRHFWSVEETKRYIDVMTAYKLNTLHWHLTDDQGWRIEIKSYPRLTEVGAWRDGTCIGKDMDSSDGIRYGGYYTQDQLRDVVQYAAARGITVIPEVDLPGHMVAALTSYPELGCTGGPYKVWPRWGIAKDILCAGKEEVFTFLENVLSEVMDIFPSKYIHIGGDECFDPFDKEAVFPWDVCPKCNARMRQLGIKKGPEAKHQLQNYVTARVQKFINSKGRNIIGWDEILEGDLAEGSTIMSWRGTAGGIKAAAKGFDAIMTPYDYAYFDYYQGPERDKEPLCIGGNLPVETVYSYEPLDGVTPGAEDHILGVQANLWTEYITTPEHLYYMLLPRMCALSEIQWCDRDRKDYDRFNASLDHTFAILDAMGVNYSLDCRGLVGLGRKPARNAAELAEYLEKNKPSW
;
A
#
# COMPACT_ATOMS: atom_id res chain seq x y z
N MET A 1 -67.44 38.23 47.66
CA MET A 1 -66.45 38.40 46.57
C MET A 1 -65.15 37.84 47.00
N LYS A 2 -64.84 36.62 46.52
CA LYS A 2 -63.60 35.88 46.81
C LYS A 2 -62.62 36.13 45.65
N ARG A 3 -61.48 36.73 45.93
CA ARG A 3 -60.37 36.89 44.97
C ARG A 3 -59.55 35.53 44.94
N ILE A 4 -59.50 34.91 43.78
CA ILE A 4 -58.69 33.76 43.50
C ILE A 4 -57.31 34.25 43.01
N LEU A 5 -56.29 33.92 43.74
CA LEU A 5 -54.88 34.19 43.41
C LEU A 5 -54.32 33.02 42.56
N PHE A 6 -54.01 33.29 41.29
CA PHE A 6 -53.29 32.34 40.45
C PHE A 6 -51.80 32.46 40.71
N ILE A 7 -51.23 31.39 41.22
CA ILE A 7 -49.78 31.22 41.32
C ILE A 7 -49.30 30.53 40.01
N LEU A 8 -48.58 31.29 39.17
CA LEU A 8 -47.84 30.73 38.04
C LEU A 8 -46.52 30.13 38.56
N THR A 9 -46.44 28.79 38.61
CA THR A 9 -45.20 28.09 38.77
C THR A 9 -44.51 27.99 37.42
N GLY A 10 -43.48 28.81 37.21
CA GLY A 10 -42.58 28.69 36.06
C GLY A 10 -41.71 27.48 36.18
N VAL A 11 -41.93 26.46 35.32
CA VAL A 11 -41.01 25.36 35.13
C VAL A 11 -39.85 25.85 34.27
N ALA A 12 -38.69 26.09 34.90
CA ALA A 12 -37.46 26.33 34.18
C ALA A 12 -36.99 24.99 33.56
N VAL A 13 -37.19 24.86 32.26
CA VAL A 13 -36.56 23.78 31.48
C VAL A 13 -35.08 24.10 31.40
N LEU A 14 -34.29 23.43 32.22
CA LEU A 14 -32.85 23.38 32.08
C LEU A 14 -32.55 22.57 30.80
N ALA A 15 -32.35 23.27 29.68
CA ALA A 15 -31.76 22.68 28.49
C ALA A 15 -30.30 22.29 28.83
N SER A 16 -30.10 21.05 29.24
CA SER A 16 -28.80 20.45 29.31
C SER A 16 -28.29 20.31 27.87
N CYS A 17 -27.48 21.28 27.43
CA CYS A 17 -26.59 21.05 26.30
C CYS A 17 -25.59 19.98 26.72
N SER A 18 -25.92 18.73 26.44
CA SER A 18 -24.90 17.68 26.40
C SER A 18 -23.97 18.05 25.25
N ARG A 19 -22.81 18.68 25.54
CA ARG A 19 -21.70 18.67 24.61
C ARG A 19 -21.42 17.20 24.32
N LYS A 20 -21.64 16.75 23.06
CA LYS A 20 -21.04 15.52 22.58
C LYS A 20 -19.57 15.61 22.94
N ALA A 21 -19.04 14.61 23.67
CA ALA A 21 -17.62 14.50 23.87
C ALA A 21 -16.97 14.63 22.48
N GLU A 22 -16.02 15.56 22.34
CA GLU A 22 -15.27 15.68 21.09
C GLU A 22 -14.61 14.32 20.88
N THR A 23 -15.02 13.63 19.82
CA THR A 23 -14.47 12.32 19.44
C THR A 23 -13.04 12.55 19.03
N PHE A 24 -12.11 11.80 19.64
CA PHE A 24 -10.71 11.80 19.23
C PHE A 24 -10.63 11.14 17.83
N SER A 25 -10.31 11.93 16.79
CA SER A 25 -10.53 11.57 15.39
C SER A 25 -9.25 11.11 14.66
N VAL A 26 -8.20 10.75 15.39
CA VAL A 26 -6.95 10.24 14.79
C VAL A 26 -7.15 8.81 14.26
N ILE A 27 -6.68 8.54 13.05
CA ILE A 27 -6.63 7.22 12.41
C ILE A 27 -5.18 6.95 11.98
N PRO A 28 -4.57 5.79 12.35
CA PRO A 28 -5.09 4.79 13.29
C PRO A 28 -5.18 5.34 14.72
N MET A 29 -6.14 4.80 15.48
CA MET A 29 -6.32 5.17 16.89
C MET A 29 -5.09 4.78 17.70
N PRO A 30 -4.45 5.70 18.43
CA PRO A 30 -3.36 5.34 19.32
C PRO A 30 -3.78 4.39 20.45
N ASN A 31 -2.84 3.56 20.89
CA ASN A 31 -3.11 2.51 21.87
C ASN A 31 -3.53 3.03 23.25
N ASP A 32 -3.00 4.14 23.69
CA ASP A 32 -3.41 4.77 24.95
C ASP A 32 -3.53 6.28 24.76
N VAL A 33 -4.73 6.81 25.04
CA VAL A 33 -5.03 8.24 24.93
C VAL A 33 -5.82 8.69 26.12
N THR A 34 -5.26 9.65 26.85
CA THR A 34 -5.95 10.36 27.93
C THR A 34 -6.10 11.84 27.55
N ILE A 35 -7.31 12.30 27.32
CA ILE A 35 -7.59 13.72 27.06
C ILE A 35 -7.70 14.46 28.38
N GLU A 36 -6.97 15.55 28.50
CA GLU A 36 -6.93 16.41 29.67
C GLU A 36 -7.62 17.77 29.40
N LYS A 37 -7.84 18.55 30.44
CA LYS A 37 -8.43 19.90 30.29
C LYS A 37 -7.36 20.89 29.85
N GLY A 38 -7.67 21.68 28.83
CA GLY A 38 -6.80 22.74 28.33
C GLY A 38 -6.46 22.57 26.87
N THR A 39 -5.69 23.52 26.35
CA THR A 39 -5.24 23.51 24.95
C THR A 39 -3.88 24.19 24.85
N PHE A 40 -3.05 23.70 23.94
CA PHE A 40 -1.78 24.29 23.56
C PHE A 40 -1.90 25.03 22.22
N CYS A 41 -1.44 26.28 22.17
CA CYS A 41 -1.43 27.07 20.92
C CYS A 41 -0.14 26.82 20.14
N VAL A 42 -0.23 26.18 18.96
CA VAL A 42 0.94 25.82 18.14
C VAL A 42 1.49 26.99 17.31
N LYS A 43 0.75 28.09 17.18
CA LYS A 43 1.14 29.21 16.30
C LYS A 43 2.34 29.98 16.88
N GLY A 44 3.50 29.87 16.23
CA GLY A 44 4.74 30.53 16.65
C GLY A 44 5.36 29.91 17.90
N ALA A 45 5.01 28.66 18.20
CA ALA A 45 5.57 27.89 19.31
C ALA A 45 7.09 27.72 19.18
N GLY A 46 7.75 27.49 20.31
CA GLY A 46 9.16 27.12 20.36
C GLY A 46 9.39 25.73 19.77
N ILE A 47 10.60 25.46 19.31
CA ILE A 47 11.04 24.13 18.89
C ILE A 47 12.37 23.83 19.54
N LYS A 48 12.43 22.69 20.22
CA LYS A 48 13.66 22.13 20.80
C LYS A 48 13.79 20.69 20.33
N ILE A 49 14.96 20.33 19.84
CA ILE A 49 15.29 18.98 19.36
C ILE A 49 16.52 18.51 20.14
N ASP A 50 16.42 17.37 20.80
CA ASP A 50 17.51 16.75 21.51
C ASP A 50 18.66 16.44 20.54
N PRO A 51 19.91 16.86 20.82
CA PRO A 51 21.07 16.55 19.99
C PRO A 51 21.37 15.06 19.81
N ALA A 52 20.79 14.18 20.62
CA ALA A 52 20.93 12.73 20.49
C ALA A 52 20.00 12.14 19.39
N ILE A 53 19.04 12.91 18.89
CA ILE A 53 18.19 12.50 17.76
C ILE A 53 19.04 12.42 16.50
N ASP A 54 18.95 11.28 15.78
CA ASP A 54 19.67 11.08 14.53
C ASP A 54 19.19 12.06 13.44
N LYS A 55 20.01 12.15 12.37
CA LYS A 55 19.77 13.10 11.26
C LYS A 55 18.44 12.86 10.56
N GLU A 56 18.12 11.62 10.25
CA GLU A 56 16.91 11.20 9.52
C GLU A 56 15.64 11.53 10.32
N SER A 57 15.67 11.25 11.61
CA SER A 57 14.60 11.63 12.56
C SER A 57 14.47 13.15 12.70
N GLY A 58 15.59 13.87 12.76
CA GLY A 58 15.62 15.35 12.75
C GLY A 58 15.02 15.95 11.50
N GLU A 59 15.27 15.35 10.33
CA GLU A 59 14.65 15.75 9.06
C GLU A 59 13.13 15.49 9.03
N ALA A 60 12.65 14.39 9.66
CA ALA A 60 11.23 14.12 9.81
C ALA A 60 10.54 15.17 10.69
N ILE A 61 11.13 15.51 11.83
CA ILE A 61 10.66 16.61 12.68
C ILE A 61 10.67 17.94 11.90
N GLY A 62 11.72 18.18 11.11
CA GLY A 62 11.82 19.37 10.25
C GLY A 62 10.67 19.51 9.26
N ARG A 63 10.20 18.41 8.66
CA ARG A 63 9.01 18.41 7.78
C ARG A 63 7.73 18.79 8.54
N PHE A 64 7.55 18.28 9.76
CA PHE A 64 6.42 18.67 10.63
C PHE A 64 6.47 20.17 10.95
N VAL A 65 7.62 20.69 11.35
CA VAL A 65 7.82 22.11 11.64
C VAL A 65 7.52 22.96 10.41
N GLN A 66 8.00 22.56 9.24
CA GLN A 66 7.72 23.26 7.98
C GLN A 66 6.22 23.27 7.64
N ALA A 67 5.50 22.18 7.88
CA ALA A 67 4.06 22.12 7.69
C ALA A 67 3.33 23.09 8.64
N LEU A 68 3.71 23.13 9.92
CA LEU A 68 3.18 24.10 10.91
C LEU A 68 3.41 25.55 10.49
N GLU A 69 4.64 25.89 10.12
CA GLU A 69 4.99 27.27 9.69
C GLU A 69 4.19 27.68 8.46
N THR A 70 4.10 26.79 7.49
CA THR A 70 3.36 27.03 6.25
C THR A 70 1.87 27.24 6.53
N ALA A 71 1.25 26.34 7.27
CA ALA A 71 -0.18 26.36 7.52
C ALA A 71 -0.62 27.53 8.44
N THR A 72 0.17 27.82 9.48
CA THR A 72 -0.11 28.92 10.42
C THR A 72 0.30 30.29 9.87
N GLY A 73 1.27 30.32 8.95
CA GLY A 73 1.93 31.52 8.46
C GLY A 73 2.78 32.23 9.54
N ALA A 74 3.18 31.51 10.60
CA ALA A 74 4.02 31.99 11.69
C ALA A 74 5.28 31.14 11.79
N LYS A 75 6.45 31.80 11.91
CA LYS A 75 7.71 31.09 12.12
C LYS A 75 7.78 30.54 13.54
N THR A 76 8.28 29.36 13.69
CA THR A 76 8.69 28.76 14.95
C THR A 76 9.96 29.45 15.48
N LYS A 77 10.24 29.32 16.78
CA LYS A 77 11.38 29.95 17.43
C LYS A 77 12.21 28.90 18.15
N PRO A 78 13.56 28.99 18.21
CA PRO A 78 14.32 28.21 19.17
C PRO A 78 13.91 28.62 20.59
N GLY A 79 13.50 27.65 21.45
CA GLY A 79 13.07 28.06 22.78
C GLY A 79 12.52 26.96 23.66
N LYS A 80 12.16 27.36 24.89
CA LYS A 80 11.70 26.46 25.95
C LYS A 80 10.21 26.16 25.88
N ASP A 81 9.39 27.16 25.49
CA ASP A 81 7.93 27.03 25.49
C ASP A 81 7.48 26.60 24.08
N GLY A 82 7.09 25.34 23.93
CA GLY A 82 6.72 24.82 22.62
C GLY A 82 6.87 23.31 22.51
N PHE A 83 7.34 22.84 21.37
CA PHE A 83 7.62 21.42 21.15
C PHE A 83 9.03 21.06 21.64
N ASP A 84 9.15 20.04 22.49
CA ASP A 84 10.40 19.46 22.97
C ASP A 84 10.48 18.00 22.50
N PHE A 85 11.28 17.74 21.45
CA PHE A 85 11.53 16.40 20.92
C PHE A 85 12.74 15.79 21.62
N LYS A 86 12.55 14.63 22.24
CA LYS A 86 13.53 13.95 23.09
C LYS A 86 13.83 12.56 22.57
N TYR A 87 15.09 12.21 22.57
CA TYR A 87 15.53 10.83 22.31
C TYR A 87 15.36 9.99 23.58
N ASN A 88 14.62 8.88 23.48
CA ASN A 88 14.44 7.92 24.56
C ASN A 88 14.89 6.52 24.12
N PRO A 89 16.11 6.07 24.47
CA PRO A 89 16.67 4.79 24.02
C PRO A 89 15.96 3.54 24.57
N ASN A 90 15.04 3.71 25.53
CA ASN A 90 14.29 2.60 26.12
C ASN A 90 13.00 2.25 25.35
N MET A 91 12.65 3.05 24.35
CA MET A 91 11.47 2.83 23.51
C MET A 91 11.81 1.94 22.31
N ALA A 92 10.83 1.20 21.80
CA ALA A 92 10.97 0.49 20.52
C ALA A 92 11.08 1.48 19.36
N ALA A 93 11.60 1.02 18.20
CA ALA A 93 11.92 1.90 17.07
C ALA A 93 10.71 2.65 16.48
N GLU A 94 9.51 2.09 16.61
CA GLU A 94 8.26 2.67 16.10
C GLU A 94 7.34 3.16 17.23
N GLU A 95 7.77 3.04 18.50
CA GLU A 95 7.06 3.50 19.68
C GLU A 95 7.27 5.00 19.87
N TYR A 96 6.23 5.69 20.36
CA TYR A 96 6.33 7.10 20.72
C TYR A 96 5.42 7.45 21.90
N PHE A 97 5.81 8.52 22.60
CA PHE A 97 5.02 9.15 23.66
C PHE A 97 4.84 10.63 23.35
N ILE A 98 3.63 11.16 23.57
CA ILE A 98 3.32 12.58 23.45
C ILE A 98 2.62 13.03 24.73
N ASN A 99 3.12 14.09 25.37
CA ASN A 99 2.44 14.77 26.45
C ASN A 99 2.22 16.23 26.06
N ILE A 100 0.96 16.63 26.00
CA ILE A 100 0.52 17.99 25.63
C ILE A 100 -0.09 18.62 26.87
N ASP A 101 0.52 19.67 27.39
CA ASP A 101 -0.06 20.54 28.42
C ASP A 101 -0.30 21.96 27.85
N ASN A 102 -0.66 22.93 28.72
CA ASN A 102 -0.97 24.29 28.25
C ASN A 102 0.25 25.07 27.78
N ASP A 103 1.45 24.67 28.17
CA ASP A 103 2.70 25.43 27.98
C ASP A 103 3.66 24.73 27.01
N GLU A 104 3.63 23.38 26.94
CA GLU A 104 4.56 22.63 26.11
C GLU A 104 3.96 21.32 25.55
N VAL A 105 4.62 20.79 24.51
CA VAL A 105 4.36 19.49 23.90
C VAL A 105 5.66 18.70 23.95
N ASN A 106 5.73 17.70 24.82
CA ASN A 106 6.86 16.77 24.90
C ASN A 106 6.60 15.58 23.99
N VAL A 107 7.56 15.25 23.11
CA VAL A 107 7.52 14.10 22.21
C VAL A 107 8.75 13.26 22.45
N GLU A 108 8.57 11.98 22.80
CA GLU A 108 9.65 11.03 23.02
C GLU A 108 9.56 9.87 22.02
N ALA A 109 10.68 9.48 21.44
CA ALA A 109 10.84 8.30 20.59
C ALA A 109 12.31 7.89 20.52
N SER A 110 12.58 6.67 20.00
CA SER A 110 13.94 6.15 19.85
C SER A 110 14.44 6.12 18.41
N GLY A 111 13.57 6.30 17.39
CA GLY A 111 13.95 6.17 16.00
C GLY A 111 13.01 6.89 15.04
N LEU A 112 13.38 6.85 13.76
CA LEU A 112 12.67 7.54 12.68
C LEU A 112 11.17 7.22 12.67
N GLY A 113 10.78 5.95 12.79
CA GLY A 113 9.36 5.53 12.77
C GLY A 113 8.57 6.21 13.89
N GLY A 114 9.06 6.16 15.14
CA GLY A 114 8.40 6.78 16.27
C GLY A 114 8.21 8.30 16.10
N PHE A 115 9.23 9.02 15.62
CA PHE A 115 9.11 10.47 15.37
C PHE A 115 8.18 10.79 14.19
N VAL A 116 8.20 10.01 13.11
CA VAL A 116 7.26 10.17 11.98
C VAL A 116 5.83 10.01 12.46
N TYR A 117 5.53 8.94 13.20
CA TYR A 117 4.17 8.64 13.65
C TYR A 117 3.68 9.59 14.72
N ALA A 118 4.55 10.05 15.63
CA ALA A 118 4.23 11.12 16.57
C ALA A 118 3.84 12.42 15.83
N CYS A 119 4.64 12.81 14.82
CA CYS A 119 4.36 14.00 14.01
C CYS A 119 3.05 13.87 13.23
N GLU A 120 2.75 12.69 12.66
CA GLU A 120 1.47 12.47 11.95
C GLU A 120 0.28 12.48 12.93
N THR A 121 0.43 11.92 14.14
CA THR A 121 -0.59 12.04 15.20
C THR A 121 -0.87 13.49 15.56
N LEU A 122 0.17 14.29 15.80
CA LEU A 122 0.02 15.73 16.07
C LEU A 122 -0.64 16.48 14.91
N LYS A 123 -0.28 16.15 13.65
CA LYS A 123 -0.91 16.74 12.48
C LYS A 123 -2.40 16.40 12.40
N GLN A 124 -2.78 15.15 12.64
CA GLN A 124 -4.18 14.73 12.64
C GLN A 124 -5.00 15.34 13.80
N MET A 125 -4.38 15.69 14.91
CA MET A 125 -5.03 16.42 16.02
C MET A 125 -5.23 17.89 15.72
N LEU A 126 -4.57 18.44 14.71
CA LEU A 126 -4.69 19.83 14.25
C LEU A 126 -5.78 19.97 13.17
N PRO A 127 -6.21 21.20 12.85
CA PRO A 127 -7.10 21.44 11.71
C PRO A 127 -6.52 20.82 10.43
N ALA A 128 -7.35 20.13 9.65
CA ALA A 128 -6.96 19.41 8.43
C ALA A 128 -6.15 20.25 7.42
N ALA A 129 -6.32 21.58 7.48
CA ALA A 129 -5.54 22.53 6.67
C ALA A 129 -4.02 22.45 6.85
N ILE A 130 -3.50 21.73 7.89
CA ILE A 130 -2.06 21.43 8.07
C ILE A 130 -1.48 20.65 6.89
N TYR A 131 -2.31 19.82 6.23
CA TYR A 131 -1.93 19.01 5.07
C TYR A 131 -2.00 19.76 3.74
N GLY A 132 -2.58 20.98 3.74
CA GLY A 132 -2.85 21.74 2.50
C GLY A 132 -1.67 22.46 1.86
N GLY A 133 -0.48 22.41 2.45
CA GLY A 133 0.74 23.03 1.90
C GLY A 133 0.67 24.56 1.72
N LYS A 134 -0.29 25.25 2.34
CA LYS A 134 -0.51 26.71 2.24
C LYS A 134 -1.07 27.28 3.54
N LYS A 135 -0.87 28.60 3.72
CA LYS A 135 -1.42 29.31 4.88
C LYS A 135 -2.95 29.23 4.91
N ALA A 136 -3.50 28.90 6.07
CA ALA A 136 -4.93 28.83 6.31
C ALA A 136 -5.34 29.57 7.59
N LYS A 137 -6.58 30.07 7.61
CA LYS A 137 -7.18 30.65 8.80
C LYS A 137 -7.94 29.55 9.55
N ALA A 138 -7.37 29.11 10.66
CA ALA A 138 -7.97 28.09 11.51
C ALA A 138 -7.60 28.33 12.98
N ASN A 139 -8.24 27.60 13.89
CA ASN A 139 -7.89 27.58 15.30
C ASN A 139 -6.73 26.59 15.51
N TRP A 140 -5.51 27.10 15.53
CA TRP A 140 -4.28 26.31 15.59
C TRP A 140 -3.95 25.93 17.04
N VAL A 141 -4.75 25.03 17.62
CA VAL A 141 -4.56 24.51 18.98
C VAL A 141 -4.59 22.99 19.00
N LEU A 142 -3.83 22.40 19.92
CA LEU A 142 -3.90 20.98 20.27
C LEU A 142 -4.66 20.85 21.60
N PRO A 143 -5.56 19.90 21.79
CA PRO A 143 -6.11 19.60 23.12
C PRO A 143 -5.00 19.03 24.01
N CYS A 144 -5.03 19.35 25.32
CA CYS A 144 -4.13 18.71 26.26
C CYS A 144 -4.42 17.22 26.34
N ALA A 145 -3.37 16.40 26.22
CA ALA A 145 -3.49 14.95 26.15
C ALA A 145 -2.19 14.24 26.51
N LYS A 146 -2.31 13.02 26.96
CA LYS A 146 -1.20 12.04 27.01
C LYS A 146 -1.49 10.92 26.05
N ILE A 147 -0.52 10.58 25.21
CA ILE A 147 -0.63 9.56 24.18
C ILE A 147 0.59 8.66 24.28
N PHE A 148 0.35 7.37 24.45
CA PHE A 148 1.36 6.33 24.33
C PHE A 148 0.94 5.40 23.19
N ASP A 149 1.84 5.12 22.24
CA ASP A 149 1.45 4.44 21.01
C ASP A 149 2.60 3.64 20.38
N GLN A 150 2.22 2.51 19.78
CA GLN A 150 3.09 1.64 19.02
C GLN A 150 2.24 0.77 18.07
N PRO A 151 2.78 0.30 16.93
CA PRO A 151 2.02 -0.57 16.04
C PRO A 151 1.88 -1.99 16.60
N ARG A 152 0.76 -2.64 16.30
CA ARG A 152 0.52 -4.07 16.55
C ARG A 152 1.38 -4.96 15.65
N PHE A 153 1.47 -4.64 14.36
CA PHE A 153 2.24 -5.39 13.37
C PHE A 153 3.43 -4.60 12.85
N GLY A 154 4.56 -5.29 12.68
CA GLY A 154 5.78 -4.71 12.10
C GLY A 154 5.68 -4.45 10.59
N TYR A 155 4.90 -5.27 9.85
CA TYR A 155 4.63 -5.08 8.43
C TYR A 155 3.24 -4.44 8.24
N ARG A 156 3.20 -3.24 7.67
CA ARG A 156 1.96 -2.51 7.39
C ARG A 156 2.00 -2.02 5.94
N GLY A 157 1.53 -2.90 5.05
CA GLY A 157 1.76 -2.79 3.62
C GLY A 157 0.62 -2.17 2.82
N MET A 158 1.03 -1.57 1.70
CA MET A 158 0.15 -1.20 0.61
C MET A 158 0.84 -1.50 -0.72
N HIS A 159 0.11 -2.10 -1.66
CA HIS A 159 0.60 -2.44 -2.98
C HIS A 159 0.20 -1.39 -4.01
N LEU A 160 1.03 -1.18 -5.02
CA LEU A 160 0.74 -0.35 -6.19
C LEU A 160 1.20 -1.04 -7.47
N ASP A 161 0.24 -1.39 -8.33
CA ASP A 161 0.50 -1.91 -9.67
C ASP A 161 0.82 -0.77 -10.64
N CYS A 162 2.03 -0.78 -11.20
CA CYS A 162 2.48 0.15 -12.23
C CYS A 162 2.55 -0.49 -13.62
N SER A 163 2.33 -1.80 -13.71
CA SER A 163 2.43 -2.54 -14.98
C SER A 163 1.19 -2.41 -15.84
N ARG A 164 0.00 -2.60 -15.26
CA ARG A 164 -1.25 -2.47 -16.01
C ARG A 164 -1.47 -1.02 -16.39
N HIS A 165 -1.32 -0.09 -15.42
CA HIS A 165 -1.25 1.34 -15.71
C HIS A 165 -0.03 1.98 -15.03
N PHE A 166 0.69 2.80 -15.80
CA PHE A 166 1.93 3.45 -15.38
C PHE A 166 1.62 4.73 -14.57
N TRP A 167 2.27 4.89 -13.42
CA TRP A 167 2.15 6.06 -12.55
C TRP A 167 3.43 6.88 -12.58
N SER A 168 3.34 8.21 -12.63
CA SER A 168 4.51 9.07 -12.58
C SER A 168 5.23 8.99 -11.22
N VAL A 169 6.48 9.43 -11.19
CA VAL A 169 7.27 9.55 -9.94
C VAL A 169 6.54 10.43 -8.92
N GLU A 170 5.94 11.53 -9.39
CA GLU A 170 5.19 12.48 -8.57
C GLU A 170 3.96 11.82 -7.96
N GLU A 171 3.23 11.01 -8.75
CA GLU A 171 2.05 10.32 -8.26
C GLU A 171 2.42 9.21 -7.28
N THR A 172 3.51 8.48 -7.54
CA THR A 172 4.04 7.48 -6.59
C THR A 172 4.47 8.14 -5.27
N LYS A 173 5.11 9.30 -5.31
CA LYS A 173 5.45 10.08 -4.10
C LYS A 173 4.21 10.57 -3.35
N ARG A 174 3.18 10.98 -4.08
CA ARG A 174 1.89 11.37 -3.47
C ARG A 174 1.20 10.19 -2.79
N TYR A 175 1.26 9.01 -3.40
CA TYR A 175 0.79 7.76 -2.79
C TYR A 175 1.52 7.47 -1.48
N ILE A 176 2.85 7.62 -1.45
CA ILE A 176 3.69 7.50 -0.26
C ILE A 176 3.30 8.53 0.82
N ASP A 177 2.98 9.78 0.45
CA ASP A 177 2.52 10.79 1.42
C ASP A 177 1.20 10.39 2.08
N VAL A 178 0.26 9.81 1.32
CA VAL A 178 -0.99 9.29 1.87
C VAL A 178 -0.73 8.09 2.80
N MET A 179 0.15 7.17 2.42
CA MET A 179 0.58 6.06 3.28
C MET A 179 1.19 6.57 4.60
N THR A 180 2.05 7.58 4.53
CA THR A 180 2.70 8.20 5.69
C THR A 180 1.67 8.78 6.67
N ALA A 181 0.68 9.53 6.15
CA ALA A 181 -0.35 10.16 6.97
C ALA A 181 -1.14 9.15 7.82
N TYR A 182 -1.24 7.89 7.35
CA TYR A 182 -1.94 6.80 8.02
C TYR A 182 -1.00 5.71 8.56
N LYS A 183 0.30 6.03 8.78
CA LYS A 183 1.30 5.20 9.47
C LYS A 183 1.57 3.83 8.85
N LEU A 184 1.36 3.66 7.54
CA LEU A 184 1.85 2.49 6.82
C LEU A 184 3.37 2.61 6.60
N ASN A 185 4.08 1.48 6.59
CA ASN A 185 5.54 1.47 6.53
C ASN A 185 6.14 0.65 5.37
N THR A 186 5.31 0.05 4.53
CA THR A 186 5.80 -0.78 3.43
C THR A 186 5.01 -0.53 2.15
N LEU A 187 5.72 -0.09 1.10
CA LEU A 187 5.19 -0.04 -0.26
C LEU A 187 5.66 -1.27 -1.03
N HIS A 188 4.73 -2.15 -1.40
CA HIS A 188 4.96 -3.20 -2.36
C HIS A 188 4.74 -2.64 -3.76
N TRP A 189 5.80 -2.52 -4.55
CA TRP A 189 5.77 -1.86 -5.85
C TRP A 189 5.84 -2.89 -6.97
N HIS A 190 4.70 -3.18 -7.60
CA HIS A 190 4.57 -4.14 -8.70
C HIS A 190 4.99 -3.48 -10.01
N LEU A 191 6.17 -3.83 -10.48
CA LEU A 191 6.89 -3.11 -11.54
C LEU A 191 6.98 -3.87 -12.86
N THR A 192 6.61 -5.16 -12.89
CA THR A 192 6.70 -6.00 -14.09
C THR A 192 5.53 -6.94 -14.20
N ASP A 193 4.93 -7.00 -15.39
CA ASP A 193 3.82 -7.91 -15.73
C ASP A 193 3.72 -8.07 -17.24
N ASP A 194 2.77 -8.85 -17.72
CA ASP A 194 2.49 -9.11 -19.13
C ASP A 194 2.24 -7.82 -19.93
N GLN A 195 1.62 -6.81 -19.28
CA GLN A 195 1.18 -5.56 -19.92
C GLN A 195 2.25 -4.47 -19.94
N GLY A 196 3.37 -4.70 -19.24
CA GLY A 196 4.47 -3.75 -19.30
C GLY A 196 5.60 -4.00 -18.28
N TRP A 197 6.81 -3.72 -18.70
CA TRP A 197 8.03 -3.73 -17.89
C TRP A 197 8.40 -2.31 -17.48
N ARG A 198 8.53 -2.01 -16.18
CA ARG A 198 8.65 -0.61 -15.69
C ARG A 198 9.99 -0.26 -15.07
N ILE A 199 10.95 -1.19 -15.00
CA ILE A 199 12.27 -0.98 -14.40
C ILE A 199 13.32 -0.85 -15.51
N GLU A 200 14.10 0.23 -15.52
CA GLU A 200 15.30 0.30 -16.35
C GLU A 200 16.33 -0.72 -15.86
N ILE A 201 16.71 -1.65 -16.74
CA ILE A 201 17.78 -2.63 -16.53
C ILE A 201 18.86 -2.36 -17.58
N LYS A 202 19.99 -1.81 -17.15
CA LYS A 202 21.05 -1.34 -18.07
C LYS A 202 21.68 -2.47 -18.86
N SER A 203 21.78 -3.68 -18.28
CA SER A 203 22.26 -4.88 -18.99
C SER A 203 21.26 -5.42 -20.02
N TYR A 204 19.98 -5.01 -19.93
CA TYR A 204 18.90 -5.46 -20.83
C TYR A 204 18.03 -4.29 -21.31
N PRO A 205 18.57 -3.36 -22.13
CA PRO A 205 17.88 -2.10 -22.47
C PRO A 205 16.55 -2.30 -23.22
N ARG A 206 16.40 -3.39 -24.00
CA ARG A 206 15.15 -3.69 -24.71
C ARG A 206 13.96 -3.91 -23.78
N LEU A 207 14.17 -4.19 -22.49
CA LEU A 207 13.08 -4.28 -21.51
C LEU A 207 12.28 -2.98 -21.41
N THR A 208 12.96 -1.82 -21.52
CA THR A 208 12.31 -0.51 -21.51
C THR A 208 12.08 0.07 -22.90
N GLU A 209 12.91 -0.25 -23.87
CA GLU A 209 12.72 0.18 -25.26
C GLU A 209 11.50 -0.49 -25.93
N VAL A 210 11.26 -1.76 -25.60
CA VAL A 210 10.20 -2.61 -26.19
C VAL A 210 9.18 -3.02 -25.14
N GLY A 211 9.62 -3.68 -24.05
CA GLY A 211 8.74 -4.28 -23.05
C GLY A 211 7.92 -3.28 -22.24
N ALA A 212 8.32 -2.01 -22.19
CA ALA A 212 7.56 -0.97 -21.51
C ALA A 212 6.36 -0.45 -22.30
N TRP A 213 6.14 -0.91 -23.54
CA TRP A 213 5.17 -0.31 -24.47
C TRP A 213 4.26 -1.37 -25.10
N ARG A 214 2.95 -1.17 -25.01
CA ARG A 214 1.94 -1.95 -25.74
C ARG A 214 1.28 -1.10 -26.83
N ASP A 215 0.84 -1.75 -27.92
CA ASP A 215 0.30 -1.06 -29.10
C ASP A 215 -1.16 -0.61 -28.94
N GLY A 216 -1.80 -0.99 -27.86
CA GLY A 216 -3.17 -0.63 -27.50
C GLY A 216 -3.56 -1.28 -26.18
N THR A 217 -4.71 -0.88 -25.67
CA THR A 217 -5.31 -1.45 -24.46
C THR A 217 -6.75 -1.86 -24.76
N CYS A 218 -7.22 -2.99 -24.22
CA CYS A 218 -8.62 -3.37 -24.32
C CYS A 218 -9.54 -2.33 -23.69
N ILE A 219 -10.74 -2.17 -24.24
CA ILE A 219 -11.70 -1.15 -23.79
C ILE A 219 -12.64 -1.77 -22.76
N GLY A 220 -12.54 -1.30 -21.52
CA GLY A 220 -13.35 -1.82 -20.44
C GLY A 220 -13.12 -3.33 -20.22
N LYS A 221 -14.19 -4.14 -20.26
CA LYS A 221 -14.12 -5.60 -20.09
C LYS A 221 -14.17 -6.38 -21.41
N ASP A 222 -14.14 -5.71 -22.54
CA ASP A 222 -14.07 -6.33 -23.86
C ASP A 222 -12.61 -6.64 -24.22
N MET A 223 -12.17 -7.85 -23.88
CA MET A 223 -10.78 -8.29 -24.05
C MET A 223 -10.35 -8.44 -25.51
N ASP A 224 -11.29 -8.48 -26.45
CA ASP A 224 -11.03 -8.58 -27.88
C ASP A 224 -11.00 -7.21 -28.59
N SER A 225 -11.36 -6.14 -27.87
CA SER A 225 -11.26 -4.76 -28.33
C SER A 225 -9.85 -4.17 -28.19
N SER A 226 -9.62 -3.03 -28.83
CA SER A 226 -8.41 -2.23 -28.63
C SER A 226 -8.71 -0.75 -28.87
N ASP A 227 -8.16 0.12 -28.04
CA ASP A 227 -8.18 1.56 -28.26
C ASP A 227 -7.20 2.02 -29.35
N GLY A 228 -6.28 1.15 -29.78
CA GLY A 228 -5.26 1.44 -30.78
C GLY A 228 -4.26 2.53 -30.36
N ILE A 229 -4.21 2.87 -29.07
CA ILE A 229 -3.34 3.91 -28.54
C ILE A 229 -2.10 3.24 -27.93
N ARG A 230 -0.92 3.58 -28.45
CA ARG A 230 0.33 3.12 -27.83
C ARG A 230 0.42 3.62 -26.39
N TYR A 231 0.54 2.69 -25.45
CA TYR A 231 0.57 2.98 -24.03
C TYR A 231 1.80 2.39 -23.35
N GLY A 232 2.38 3.11 -22.38
CA GLY A 232 3.50 2.60 -21.60
C GLY A 232 4.21 3.70 -20.80
N GLY A 233 5.39 3.34 -20.33
CA GLY A 233 6.26 4.17 -19.50
C GLY A 233 7.18 3.28 -18.69
N TYR A 234 8.24 3.84 -18.16
CA TYR A 234 9.15 3.16 -17.25
C TYR A 234 9.86 4.17 -16.35
N TYR A 235 10.47 3.67 -15.31
CA TYR A 235 11.30 4.46 -14.41
C TYR A 235 12.78 4.21 -14.72
N THR A 236 13.57 5.27 -14.85
CA THR A 236 15.03 5.17 -14.84
C THR A 236 15.51 4.73 -13.46
N GLN A 237 16.70 4.14 -13.38
CA GLN A 237 17.27 3.75 -12.08
C GLN A 237 17.39 4.93 -11.11
N ASP A 238 17.68 6.13 -11.62
CA ASP A 238 17.76 7.34 -10.80
C ASP A 238 16.39 7.75 -10.25
N GLN A 239 15.32 7.63 -11.06
CA GLN A 239 13.94 7.86 -10.61
C GLN A 239 13.50 6.84 -9.55
N LEU A 240 13.87 5.57 -9.71
CA LEU A 240 13.60 4.53 -8.71
C LEU A 240 14.31 4.83 -7.39
N ARG A 241 15.60 5.20 -7.44
CA ARG A 241 16.36 5.60 -6.23
C ARG A 241 15.77 6.83 -5.56
N ASP A 242 15.29 7.80 -6.33
CA ASP A 242 14.64 9.01 -5.79
C ASP A 242 13.35 8.66 -5.05
N VAL A 243 12.51 7.76 -5.58
CA VAL A 243 11.31 7.26 -4.88
C VAL A 243 11.68 6.48 -3.62
N VAL A 244 12.69 5.60 -3.68
CA VAL A 244 13.18 4.82 -2.53
C VAL A 244 13.68 5.75 -1.41
N GLN A 245 14.45 6.78 -1.73
CA GLN A 245 14.94 7.76 -0.74
C GLN A 245 13.78 8.59 -0.16
N TYR A 246 12.82 8.96 -0.99
CA TYR A 246 11.63 9.70 -0.56
C TYR A 246 10.79 8.91 0.43
N ALA A 247 10.59 7.62 0.17
CA ALA A 247 9.89 6.70 1.05
C ALA A 247 10.67 6.47 2.36
N ALA A 248 11.96 6.18 2.26
CA ALA A 248 12.84 5.93 3.42
C ALA A 248 12.85 7.12 4.40
N ALA A 249 12.89 8.36 3.89
CA ALA A 249 12.78 9.56 4.72
C ALA A 249 11.47 9.64 5.52
N ARG A 250 10.43 8.88 5.14
CA ARG A 250 9.11 8.79 5.79
C ARG A 250 8.92 7.49 6.61
N GLY A 251 9.99 6.72 6.80
CA GLY A 251 9.92 5.43 7.48
C GLY A 251 9.25 4.33 6.65
N ILE A 252 9.16 4.50 5.31
CA ILE A 252 8.54 3.52 4.42
C ILE A 252 9.62 2.77 3.66
N THR A 253 9.58 1.44 3.76
CA THR A 253 10.39 0.51 2.96
C THR A 253 9.69 0.24 1.63
N VAL A 254 10.43 0.31 0.51
CA VAL A 254 9.92 -0.09 -0.80
C VAL A 254 10.41 -1.49 -1.12
N ILE A 255 9.47 -2.42 -1.33
CA ILE A 255 9.73 -3.79 -1.76
C ILE A 255 9.39 -3.86 -3.25
N PRO A 256 10.40 -4.07 -4.15
CA PRO A 256 10.14 -4.24 -5.56
C PRO A 256 9.62 -5.64 -5.86
N GLU A 257 8.70 -5.74 -6.81
CA GLU A 257 8.31 -7.02 -7.39
C GLU A 257 8.80 -7.14 -8.83
N VAL A 258 9.41 -8.28 -9.11
CA VAL A 258 9.68 -8.80 -10.46
C VAL A 258 9.01 -10.17 -10.52
N ASP A 259 7.84 -10.21 -11.10
CA ASP A 259 7.04 -11.43 -11.17
C ASP A 259 7.65 -12.46 -12.11
N LEU A 260 7.73 -13.72 -11.65
CA LEU A 260 8.33 -14.83 -12.40
C LEU A 260 7.82 -16.20 -11.89
N PRO A 261 7.83 -17.24 -12.72
CA PRO A 261 8.16 -17.29 -14.15
C PRO A 261 7.01 -16.92 -15.09
N GLY A 262 5.78 -16.74 -14.54
CA GLY A 262 4.62 -16.20 -15.20
C GLY A 262 4.70 -14.68 -15.34
N HIS A 263 3.67 -14.04 -15.90
CA HIS A 263 3.54 -12.58 -16.03
C HIS A 263 4.77 -11.89 -16.67
N MET A 264 5.41 -12.60 -17.63
CA MET A 264 6.69 -12.19 -18.23
C MET A 264 6.60 -11.88 -19.72
N VAL A 265 5.38 -11.71 -20.30
CA VAL A 265 5.22 -11.48 -21.75
C VAL A 265 5.89 -10.19 -22.21
N ALA A 266 5.93 -9.14 -21.38
CA ALA A 266 6.66 -7.92 -21.71
C ALA A 266 8.18 -8.19 -21.86
N ALA A 267 8.76 -9.01 -20.97
CA ALA A 267 10.16 -9.44 -21.08
C ALA A 267 10.38 -10.37 -22.27
N LEU A 268 9.46 -11.30 -22.52
CA LEU A 268 9.51 -12.21 -23.67
C LEU A 268 9.39 -11.46 -25.00
N THR A 269 8.62 -10.37 -25.05
CA THR A 269 8.55 -9.51 -26.23
C THR A 269 9.90 -8.84 -26.51
N SER A 270 10.60 -8.46 -25.43
CA SER A 270 11.92 -7.84 -25.50
C SER A 270 13.02 -8.84 -25.88
N TYR A 271 12.98 -10.05 -25.33
CA TYR A 271 13.98 -11.11 -25.47
C TYR A 271 13.28 -12.46 -25.72
N PRO A 272 12.81 -12.68 -26.97
CA PRO A 272 11.98 -13.85 -27.31
C PRO A 272 12.67 -15.19 -27.06
N GLU A 273 13.99 -15.21 -27.10
CA GLU A 273 14.82 -16.40 -26.81
C GLU A 273 14.64 -16.93 -25.40
N LEU A 274 14.12 -16.14 -24.44
CA LEU A 274 13.85 -16.58 -23.08
C LEU A 274 12.58 -17.45 -22.97
N GLY A 275 11.67 -17.35 -23.92
CA GLY A 275 10.45 -18.17 -23.96
C GLY A 275 10.65 -19.55 -24.56
N CYS A 276 9.68 -20.42 -24.39
CA CYS A 276 9.73 -21.80 -24.90
C CYS A 276 9.72 -21.89 -26.42
N THR A 277 8.94 -21.03 -27.09
CA THR A 277 8.75 -21.03 -28.56
C THR A 277 9.79 -20.17 -29.28
N GLY A 278 10.41 -19.20 -28.60
CA GLY A 278 11.29 -18.21 -29.21
C GLY A 278 10.53 -17.09 -29.93
N GLY A 279 9.23 -16.95 -29.68
CA GLY A 279 8.37 -15.91 -30.22
C GLY A 279 7.82 -16.17 -31.62
N PRO A 280 7.26 -15.15 -32.30
CA PRO A 280 7.18 -13.76 -31.80
C PRO A 280 6.19 -13.59 -30.67
N TYR A 281 6.51 -12.71 -29.72
CA TYR A 281 5.62 -12.28 -28.63
C TYR A 281 5.26 -10.80 -28.83
N LYS A 282 4.15 -10.36 -28.18
CA LYS A 282 3.74 -8.95 -28.10
C LYS A 282 3.40 -8.62 -26.67
N VAL A 283 3.78 -7.43 -26.21
CA VAL A 283 3.34 -6.92 -24.90
C VAL A 283 1.81 -7.00 -24.83
N TRP A 284 1.31 -7.59 -23.76
CA TRP A 284 -0.09 -7.99 -23.66
C TRP A 284 -1.02 -6.77 -23.60
N PRO A 285 -2.00 -6.64 -24.52
CA PRO A 285 -2.83 -5.45 -24.60
C PRO A 285 -4.14 -5.55 -23.80
N ARG A 286 -4.33 -6.63 -23.05
CA ARG A 286 -5.58 -6.97 -22.34
C ARG A 286 -5.30 -7.51 -20.94
N TRP A 287 -6.35 -7.76 -20.19
CA TRP A 287 -6.28 -8.27 -18.80
C TRP A 287 -6.39 -9.80 -18.77
N GLY A 288 -5.95 -10.38 -17.66
CA GLY A 288 -5.97 -11.82 -17.42
C GLY A 288 -4.58 -12.45 -17.44
N ILE A 289 -4.51 -13.78 -17.54
CA ILE A 289 -3.30 -14.59 -17.41
C ILE A 289 -2.79 -14.97 -18.79
N ALA A 290 -1.57 -14.58 -19.14
CA ALA A 290 -0.93 -15.00 -20.37
C ALA A 290 -0.34 -16.41 -20.23
N LYS A 291 -0.45 -17.21 -21.29
CA LYS A 291 0.07 -18.60 -21.29
C LYS A 291 1.59 -18.67 -21.49
N ASP A 292 2.20 -17.64 -22.07
CA ASP A 292 3.62 -17.60 -22.38
C ASP A 292 4.43 -17.17 -21.15
N ILE A 293 5.28 -18.07 -20.69
CA ILE A 293 6.10 -17.91 -19.49
C ILE A 293 7.57 -18.18 -19.80
N LEU A 294 8.48 -17.81 -18.90
CA LEU A 294 9.92 -18.08 -19.03
C LEU A 294 10.21 -19.59 -19.19
N CYS A 295 11.15 -19.93 -20.06
CA CYS A 295 11.51 -21.34 -20.31
C CYS A 295 12.42 -21.90 -19.23
N ALA A 296 11.89 -22.70 -18.31
CA ALA A 296 12.64 -23.32 -17.21
C ALA A 296 13.74 -24.31 -17.67
N GLY A 297 13.72 -24.71 -18.93
CA GLY A 297 14.73 -25.61 -19.52
C GLY A 297 15.99 -24.91 -20.02
N LYS A 298 16.05 -23.57 -20.03
CA LYS A 298 17.17 -22.79 -20.57
C LYS A 298 17.99 -22.15 -19.45
N GLU A 299 19.32 -22.32 -19.48
CA GLU A 299 20.22 -21.68 -18.50
C GLU A 299 20.30 -20.16 -18.74
N GLU A 300 20.11 -19.71 -19.97
CA GLU A 300 20.08 -18.29 -20.34
C GLU A 300 18.98 -17.52 -19.58
N VAL A 301 17.87 -18.18 -19.23
CA VAL A 301 16.79 -17.62 -18.41
C VAL A 301 17.30 -17.30 -17.00
N PHE A 302 18.06 -18.20 -16.39
CA PHE A 302 18.60 -17.97 -15.05
C PHE A 302 19.68 -16.89 -15.06
N THR A 303 20.53 -16.85 -16.10
CA THR A 303 21.49 -15.75 -16.27
C THR A 303 20.79 -14.40 -16.42
N PHE A 304 19.70 -14.35 -17.19
CA PHE A 304 18.86 -13.17 -17.33
C PHE A 304 18.29 -12.73 -15.97
N LEU A 305 17.65 -13.64 -15.24
CA LEU A 305 17.06 -13.34 -13.92
C LEU A 305 18.11 -12.88 -12.91
N GLU A 306 19.27 -13.53 -12.83
CA GLU A 306 20.37 -13.17 -11.93
C GLU A 306 20.90 -11.76 -12.21
N ASN A 307 21.03 -11.37 -13.48
CA ASN A 307 21.47 -10.03 -13.87
C ASN A 307 20.41 -8.97 -13.55
N VAL A 308 19.14 -9.22 -13.91
CA VAL A 308 18.02 -8.32 -13.60
C VAL A 308 17.90 -8.10 -12.09
N LEU A 309 17.85 -9.19 -11.32
CA LEU A 309 17.72 -9.13 -9.87
C LEU A 309 18.93 -8.48 -9.19
N SER A 310 20.14 -8.60 -9.77
CA SER A 310 21.31 -7.87 -9.27
C SER A 310 21.13 -6.36 -9.38
N GLU A 311 20.68 -5.84 -10.53
CA GLU A 311 20.43 -4.41 -10.69
C GLU A 311 19.25 -3.94 -9.81
N VAL A 312 18.20 -4.75 -9.66
CA VAL A 312 17.08 -4.44 -8.75
C VAL A 312 17.58 -4.34 -7.30
N MET A 313 18.39 -5.27 -6.84
CA MET A 313 18.94 -5.24 -5.47
C MET A 313 19.90 -4.06 -5.22
N ASP A 314 20.56 -3.55 -6.26
CA ASP A 314 21.39 -2.33 -6.17
C ASP A 314 20.56 -1.05 -6.03
N ILE A 315 19.33 -1.06 -6.53
CA ILE A 315 18.40 0.08 -6.46
C ILE A 315 17.62 0.07 -5.14
N PHE A 316 17.13 -1.11 -4.73
CA PHE A 316 16.23 -1.27 -3.60
C PHE A 316 16.97 -1.90 -2.40
N PRO A 317 17.15 -1.14 -1.30
CA PRO A 317 17.87 -1.64 -0.11
C PRO A 317 17.03 -2.59 0.77
N SER A 318 15.80 -2.87 0.40
CA SER A 318 14.89 -3.76 1.14
C SER A 318 15.54 -5.11 1.43
N LYS A 319 15.29 -5.65 2.64
CA LYS A 319 15.64 -7.03 2.98
C LYS A 319 14.97 -8.04 2.04
N TYR A 320 13.82 -7.68 1.50
CA TYR A 320 12.99 -8.55 0.67
C TYR A 320 12.97 -8.12 -0.79
N ILE A 321 12.92 -9.12 -1.67
CA ILE A 321 12.56 -8.97 -3.09
C ILE A 321 11.33 -9.84 -3.32
N HIS A 322 10.26 -9.25 -3.83
CA HIS A 322 9.08 -10.02 -4.22
C HIS A 322 9.28 -10.60 -5.61
N ILE A 323 9.06 -11.89 -5.76
CA ILE A 323 9.30 -12.64 -7.00
C ILE A 323 8.03 -13.13 -7.68
N GLY A 324 6.86 -12.66 -7.25
CA GLY A 324 5.57 -13.12 -7.74
C GLY A 324 5.34 -14.60 -7.47
N GLY A 325 5.22 -15.38 -8.53
CA GLY A 325 5.05 -16.83 -8.49
C GLY A 325 3.60 -17.29 -8.61
N ASP A 326 2.69 -16.34 -8.77
CA ASP A 326 1.27 -16.56 -8.99
C ASP A 326 0.96 -16.96 -10.43
N GLU A 327 -0.17 -17.58 -10.61
CA GLU A 327 -0.87 -17.78 -11.88
C GLU A 327 -0.01 -18.27 -13.06
N CYS A 328 1.14 -18.92 -12.81
CA CYS A 328 1.97 -19.50 -13.89
C CYS A 328 1.17 -20.45 -14.79
N PHE A 329 0.09 -21.01 -14.26
CA PHE A 329 -0.81 -21.90 -14.97
C PHE A 329 -2.25 -21.49 -14.61
N ASP A 330 -2.99 -21.04 -15.62
CA ASP A 330 -4.38 -20.61 -15.43
C ASP A 330 -5.20 -21.72 -14.72
N PRO A 331 -5.65 -21.49 -13.48
CA PRO A 331 -6.39 -22.49 -12.73
C PRO A 331 -7.80 -22.73 -13.29
N PHE A 332 -8.31 -21.81 -14.13
CA PHE A 332 -9.64 -21.89 -14.73
C PHE A 332 -9.64 -22.63 -16.07
N ASP A 333 -8.50 -22.77 -16.75
CA ASP A 333 -8.35 -23.51 -18.01
C ASP A 333 -7.65 -24.86 -17.76
N LYS A 334 -8.40 -25.84 -17.23
CA LYS A 334 -7.89 -27.18 -16.89
C LYS A 334 -7.47 -28.02 -18.11
N GLU A 335 -7.93 -27.64 -19.31
CA GLU A 335 -7.62 -28.31 -20.58
C GLU A 335 -6.48 -27.61 -21.33
N ALA A 336 -6.01 -26.47 -20.83
CA ALA A 336 -4.94 -25.73 -21.46
C ALA A 336 -3.65 -26.54 -21.55
N VAL A 337 -3.06 -26.58 -22.74
CA VAL A 337 -1.69 -27.03 -22.94
C VAL A 337 -0.76 -25.84 -22.77
N PHE A 338 0.03 -25.87 -21.72
CA PHE A 338 0.99 -24.81 -21.44
C PHE A 338 2.32 -25.04 -22.16
N PRO A 339 3.09 -23.99 -22.45
CA PRO A 339 4.37 -24.11 -23.15
C PRO A 339 5.33 -25.13 -22.50
N TRP A 340 5.34 -25.26 -21.18
CA TRP A 340 6.20 -26.23 -20.50
C TRP A 340 5.82 -27.69 -20.74
N ASP A 341 4.54 -27.99 -21.01
CA ASP A 341 4.08 -29.35 -21.28
C ASP A 341 4.68 -29.92 -22.56
N VAL A 342 4.86 -29.05 -23.56
CA VAL A 342 5.32 -29.44 -24.90
C VAL A 342 6.77 -29.04 -25.23
N CYS A 343 7.38 -28.16 -24.44
CA CYS A 343 8.73 -27.68 -24.70
C CYS A 343 9.78 -28.79 -24.50
N PRO A 344 10.60 -29.13 -25.52
CA PRO A 344 11.63 -30.17 -25.39
C PRO A 344 12.66 -29.86 -24.29
N LYS A 345 13.03 -28.57 -24.10
CA LYS A 345 14.02 -28.15 -23.09
C LYS A 345 13.43 -28.25 -21.68
N CYS A 346 12.19 -27.83 -21.44
CA CYS A 346 11.52 -28.00 -20.15
C CYS A 346 11.32 -29.48 -19.81
N ASN A 347 10.91 -30.29 -20.79
CA ASN A 347 10.80 -31.73 -20.61
C ASN A 347 12.16 -32.41 -20.34
N ALA A 348 13.26 -31.94 -20.95
CA ALA A 348 14.60 -32.41 -20.63
C ALA A 348 15.01 -32.05 -19.20
N ARG A 349 14.70 -30.80 -18.76
CA ARG A 349 14.94 -30.36 -17.39
C ARG A 349 14.16 -31.18 -16.37
N MET A 350 12.87 -31.45 -16.61
CA MET A 350 12.08 -32.34 -15.75
C MET A 350 12.72 -33.72 -15.59
N ARG A 351 13.20 -34.32 -16.69
CA ARG A 351 13.91 -35.60 -16.62
C ARG A 351 15.20 -35.53 -15.81
N GLN A 352 16.00 -34.46 -15.96
CA GLN A 352 17.23 -34.23 -15.19
C GLN A 352 16.95 -34.12 -13.69
N LEU A 353 15.83 -33.54 -13.34
CA LEU A 353 15.38 -33.35 -11.94
C LEU A 353 14.63 -34.57 -11.38
N GLY A 354 14.41 -35.63 -12.19
CA GLY A 354 13.62 -36.78 -11.77
C GLY A 354 12.12 -36.53 -11.63
N ILE A 355 11.63 -35.41 -12.17
CA ILE A 355 10.20 -35.05 -12.14
C ILE A 355 9.44 -36.01 -13.06
N LYS A 356 8.48 -36.73 -12.47
CA LYS A 356 7.63 -37.66 -13.22
C LYS A 356 6.55 -36.89 -13.99
N LYS A 357 6.24 -37.37 -15.21
CA LYS A 357 5.10 -36.81 -15.97
C LYS A 357 3.79 -36.99 -15.21
N GLY A 358 2.99 -35.95 -15.17
CA GLY A 358 1.71 -35.93 -14.48
C GLY A 358 1.20 -34.52 -14.22
N PRO A 359 0.03 -34.33 -13.66
CA PRO A 359 -0.55 -33.01 -13.40
C PRO A 359 0.37 -32.09 -12.58
N GLU A 360 1.11 -32.64 -11.64
CA GLU A 360 2.00 -31.90 -10.74
C GLU A 360 3.38 -31.58 -11.36
N ALA A 361 3.69 -32.09 -12.54
CA ALA A 361 5.05 -31.97 -13.12
C ALA A 361 5.43 -30.48 -13.35
N LYS A 362 4.50 -29.68 -13.83
CA LYS A 362 4.72 -28.26 -14.09
C LYS A 362 4.88 -27.45 -12.80
N HIS A 363 4.12 -27.77 -11.74
CA HIS A 363 4.27 -27.15 -10.42
C HIS A 363 5.64 -27.50 -9.79
N GLN A 364 6.08 -28.75 -9.91
CA GLN A 364 7.44 -29.14 -9.48
C GLN A 364 8.55 -28.44 -10.27
N LEU A 365 8.32 -28.17 -11.55
CA LEU A 365 9.28 -27.40 -12.35
C LEU A 365 9.28 -25.91 -11.97
N GLN A 366 8.14 -25.35 -11.61
CA GLN A 366 8.04 -23.98 -11.04
C GLN A 366 8.80 -23.90 -9.73
N ASN A 367 8.63 -24.88 -8.84
CA ASN A 367 9.38 -24.95 -7.58
C ASN A 367 10.89 -24.94 -7.80
N TYR A 368 11.38 -25.64 -8.84
CA TYR A 368 12.78 -25.60 -9.21
C TYR A 368 13.22 -24.18 -9.63
N VAL A 369 12.41 -23.45 -10.40
CA VAL A 369 12.72 -22.05 -10.78
C VAL A 369 12.78 -21.18 -9.54
N THR A 370 11.75 -21.23 -8.68
CA THR A 370 11.68 -20.49 -7.42
C THR A 370 12.89 -20.78 -6.53
N ALA A 371 13.24 -22.04 -6.32
CA ALA A 371 14.38 -22.43 -5.49
C ALA A 371 15.72 -21.91 -6.03
N ARG A 372 15.91 -21.89 -7.36
CA ARG A 372 17.13 -21.33 -7.96
C ARG A 372 17.23 -19.82 -7.77
N VAL A 373 16.13 -19.11 -8.00
CA VAL A 373 16.06 -17.65 -7.81
C VAL A 373 16.25 -17.30 -6.33
N GLN A 374 15.58 -18.01 -5.43
CA GLN A 374 15.74 -17.84 -3.99
C GLN A 374 17.21 -18.03 -3.57
N LYS A 375 17.85 -19.12 -4.00
CA LYS A 375 19.25 -19.37 -3.69
C LYS A 375 20.16 -18.22 -4.14
N PHE A 376 19.89 -17.64 -5.30
CA PHE A 376 20.63 -16.48 -5.80
C PHE A 376 20.40 -15.26 -4.92
N ILE A 377 19.16 -14.90 -4.64
CA ILE A 377 18.78 -13.75 -3.80
C ILE A 377 19.36 -13.89 -2.39
N ASN A 378 19.27 -15.09 -1.78
CA ASN A 378 19.84 -15.37 -0.47
C ASN A 378 21.38 -15.25 -0.46
N SER A 379 22.07 -15.61 -1.56
CA SER A 379 23.52 -15.42 -1.69
C SER A 379 23.96 -13.96 -1.67
N LYS A 380 23.03 -13.03 -1.92
CA LYS A 380 23.21 -11.59 -1.82
C LYS A 380 22.76 -11.00 -0.47
N GLY A 381 22.42 -11.85 0.50
CA GLY A 381 21.97 -11.44 1.83
C GLY A 381 20.54 -10.88 1.87
N ARG A 382 19.73 -11.20 0.86
CA ARG A 382 18.32 -10.82 0.78
C ARG A 382 17.42 -12.04 0.90
N ASN A 383 16.13 -11.84 1.20
CA ASN A 383 15.11 -12.86 1.27
C ASN A 383 14.07 -12.66 0.17
N ILE A 384 13.35 -13.73 -0.17
CA ILE A 384 12.23 -13.65 -1.09
C ILE A 384 10.91 -13.43 -0.35
N ILE A 385 9.99 -12.74 -1.02
CA ILE A 385 8.55 -12.86 -0.81
C ILE A 385 7.97 -13.45 -2.10
N GLY A 386 6.98 -14.30 -1.99
CA GLY A 386 6.19 -14.76 -3.14
C GLY A 386 4.74 -14.97 -2.75
N TRP A 387 3.86 -14.96 -3.75
CA TRP A 387 2.46 -15.29 -3.55
C TRP A 387 2.30 -16.71 -3.02
N ASP A 388 1.15 -17.04 -2.45
CA ASP A 388 1.00 -18.30 -1.69
C ASP A 388 1.07 -19.58 -2.53
N GLU A 389 1.14 -19.49 -3.87
CA GLU A 389 1.46 -20.61 -4.76
C GLU A 389 2.83 -21.21 -4.49
N ILE A 390 3.81 -20.44 -4.06
CA ILE A 390 5.15 -20.96 -3.76
C ILE A 390 5.16 -21.96 -2.59
N LEU A 391 4.11 -21.98 -1.74
CA LEU A 391 3.91 -22.99 -0.68
C LEU A 391 3.69 -24.42 -1.18
N GLU A 392 3.39 -24.59 -2.46
CA GLU A 392 3.16 -25.89 -3.08
C GLU A 392 4.46 -26.64 -3.33
N GLY A 393 5.62 -25.97 -3.12
CA GLY A 393 6.95 -26.50 -3.28
C GLY A 393 7.74 -26.70 -1.99
N ASP A 394 8.98 -27.17 -2.17
CA ASP A 394 9.98 -27.24 -1.10
C ASP A 394 10.67 -25.87 -0.98
N LEU A 395 10.17 -25.03 -0.08
CA LEU A 395 10.74 -23.73 0.18
C LEU A 395 11.98 -23.83 1.08
N ALA A 396 13.00 -23.03 0.75
CA ALA A 396 14.14 -22.87 1.64
C ALA A 396 13.79 -21.94 2.81
N GLU A 397 14.54 -22.07 3.89
CA GLU A 397 14.46 -21.19 5.07
C GLU A 397 14.58 -19.72 4.66
N GLY A 398 13.83 -18.85 5.33
CA GLY A 398 13.80 -17.40 5.08
C GLY A 398 12.88 -16.96 3.93
N SER A 399 12.08 -17.87 3.33
CA SER A 399 10.98 -17.48 2.44
C SER A 399 9.86 -16.85 3.24
N THR A 400 9.25 -15.80 2.69
CA THR A 400 8.04 -15.16 3.23
C THR A 400 6.89 -15.36 2.25
N ILE A 401 5.73 -15.73 2.76
CA ILE A 401 4.55 -16.06 1.97
C ILE A 401 3.57 -14.90 1.99
N MET A 402 3.15 -14.44 0.81
CA MET A 402 2.08 -13.45 0.71
C MET A 402 0.77 -14.17 0.36
N SER A 403 -0.13 -14.26 1.37
CA SER A 403 -1.35 -15.08 1.27
C SER A 403 -2.51 -14.28 0.71
N TRP A 404 -2.83 -14.48 -0.58
CA TRP A 404 -3.88 -13.74 -1.29
C TRP A 404 -5.15 -14.56 -1.57
N ARG A 405 -5.03 -15.87 -1.79
CA ARG A 405 -6.16 -16.79 -2.07
C ARG A 405 -7.01 -17.10 -0.83
N GLY A 406 -7.17 -16.12 0.06
CA GLY A 406 -7.78 -16.22 1.37
C GLY A 406 -6.71 -16.32 2.47
N THR A 407 -7.14 -16.68 3.70
CA THR A 407 -6.24 -16.72 4.87
C THR A 407 -5.50 -18.05 5.03
N ALA A 408 -5.97 -19.11 4.37
CA ALA A 408 -5.47 -20.48 4.57
C ALA A 408 -3.98 -20.64 4.23
N GLY A 409 -3.48 -19.94 3.20
CA GLY A 409 -2.07 -19.95 2.81
C GLY A 409 -1.15 -19.44 3.92
N GLY A 410 -1.47 -18.27 4.47
CA GLY A 410 -0.71 -17.66 5.56
C GLY A 410 -0.75 -18.48 6.85
N ILE A 411 -1.93 -18.98 7.22
CA ILE A 411 -2.09 -19.87 8.39
C ILE A 411 -1.23 -21.14 8.24
N LYS A 412 -1.23 -21.74 7.05
CA LYS A 412 -0.42 -22.92 6.75
C LYS A 412 1.08 -22.61 6.77
N ALA A 413 1.48 -21.44 6.26
CA ALA A 413 2.86 -20.99 6.28
C ALA A 413 3.36 -20.82 7.73
N ALA A 414 2.61 -20.05 8.54
CA ALA A 414 2.93 -19.83 9.96
C ALA A 414 3.03 -21.15 10.74
N ALA A 415 2.09 -22.07 10.54
CA ALA A 415 2.12 -23.40 11.17
C ALA A 415 3.34 -24.25 10.78
N LYS A 416 3.98 -23.96 9.64
CA LYS A 416 5.23 -24.59 9.19
C LYS A 416 6.49 -23.83 9.61
N GLY A 417 6.37 -22.69 10.31
CA GLY A 417 7.47 -21.84 10.74
C GLY A 417 7.99 -20.89 9.63
N PHE A 418 7.21 -20.64 8.58
CA PHE A 418 7.48 -19.59 7.60
C PHE A 418 6.75 -18.31 7.96
N ASP A 419 7.42 -17.19 7.74
CA ASP A 419 6.78 -15.88 7.87
C ASP A 419 5.72 -15.69 6.79
N ALA A 420 4.63 -15.00 7.14
CA ALA A 420 3.54 -14.72 6.24
C ALA A 420 3.06 -13.27 6.33
N ILE A 421 2.64 -12.72 5.21
CA ILE A 421 1.96 -11.43 5.08
C ILE A 421 0.55 -11.74 4.58
N MET A 422 -0.45 -11.27 5.31
CA MET A 422 -1.84 -11.52 5.00
C MET A 422 -2.38 -10.48 4.03
N THR A 423 -2.89 -10.94 2.88
CA THR A 423 -3.48 -10.07 1.86
C THR A 423 -4.69 -10.75 1.18
N PRO A 424 -5.62 -11.35 1.97
CA PRO A 424 -6.70 -12.14 1.43
C PRO A 424 -7.67 -11.29 0.60
N TYR A 425 -8.03 -11.77 -0.62
CA TYR A 425 -8.87 -11.02 -1.55
C TYR A 425 -10.23 -10.62 -0.98
N ASP A 426 -10.76 -11.38 -0.01
CA ASP A 426 -12.04 -11.07 0.65
C ASP A 426 -11.99 -9.81 1.54
N TYR A 427 -10.79 -9.33 1.92
CA TYR A 427 -10.59 -8.20 2.83
C TYR A 427 -9.60 -7.15 2.35
N ALA A 428 -8.74 -7.48 1.38
CA ALA A 428 -7.56 -6.69 1.08
C ALA A 428 -7.35 -6.38 -0.43
N TYR A 429 -8.35 -6.63 -1.31
CA TYR A 429 -8.27 -6.30 -2.74
C TYR A 429 -9.04 -5.01 -3.02
N PHE A 430 -8.30 -3.90 -3.09
CA PHE A 430 -8.89 -2.57 -3.25
C PHE A 430 -9.23 -2.20 -4.70
N ASP A 431 -9.03 -3.09 -5.63
CA ASP A 431 -9.53 -3.06 -6.99
C ASP A 431 -10.99 -3.55 -7.12
N TYR A 432 -11.62 -4.02 -6.02
CA TYR A 432 -13.03 -4.37 -5.95
C TYR A 432 -13.92 -3.15 -5.73
N TYR A 433 -15.20 -3.24 -6.16
CA TYR A 433 -16.22 -2.22 -5.87
C TYR A 433 -16.34 -1.94 -4.37
N GLN A 434 -16.55 -0.68 -3.99
CA GLN A 434 -16.69 -0.31 -2.58
C GLN A 434 -18.12 -0.47 -2.05
N GLY A 435 -19.10 -0.43 -2.96
CA GLY A 435 -20.52 -0.57 -2.62
C GLY A 435 -21.24 -1.57 -3.51
N PRO A 436 -22.53 -1.83 -3.23
CA PRO A 436 -23.34 -2.78 -3.99
C PRO A 436 -23.86 -2.23 -5.32
N GLU A 437 -23.90 -0.90 -5.50
CA GLU A 437 -24.49 -0.24 -6.68
C GLU A 437 -23.44 -0.04 -7.78
N ARG A 438 -22.98 -1.17 -8.36
CA ARG A 438 -21.85 -1.25 -9.30
C ARG A 438 -21.97 -0.35 -10.54
N ASP A 439 -23.20 -0.07 -10.99
CA ASP A 439 -23.48 0.80 -12.13
C ASP A 439 -23.29 2.30 -11.81
N LYS A 440 -23.16 2.66 -10.55
CA LYS A 440 -22.88 4.02 -10.10
C LYS A 440 -21.41 4.25 -9.76
N GLU A 441 -20.65 3.19 -9.56
CA GLU A 441 -19.23 3.26 -9.25
C GLU A 441 -18.35 3.29 -10.51
N PRO A 442 -17.08 3.71 -10.41
CA PRO A 442 -16.10 3.55 -11.47
C PRO A 442 -15.97 2.09 -11.87
N LEU A 443 -15.63 1.84 -13.15
CA LEU A 443 -15.39 0.50 -13.64
C LEU A 443 -14.22 -0.15 -12.87
N CYS A 444 -14.42 -1.36 -12.35
CA CYS A 444 -13.38 -2.15 -11.72
C CYS A 444 -13.50 -3.64 -12.07
N ILE A 445 -12.57 -4.46 -11.60
CA ILE A 445 -12.49 -5.88 -11.95
C ILE A 445 -13.77 -6.65 -11.55
N GLY A 446 -14.30 -6.39 -10.38
CA GLY A 446 -15.49 -7.07 -9.83
C GLY A 446 -15.49 -7.01 -8.31
N GLY A 447 -16.00 -8.07 -7.69
CA GLY A 447 -16.06 -8.17 -6.23
C GLY A 447 -17.00 -7.15 -5.58
N ASN A 448 -16.95 -7.07 -4.27
CA ASN A 448 -17.55 -6.02 -3.45
C ASN A 448 -16.84 -6.02 -2.10
N LEU A 449 -16.16 -4.91 -1.78
CA LEU A 449 -15.35 -4.80 -0.57
C LEU A 449 -15.58 -3.42 0.07
N PRO A 450 -16.66 -3.25 0.85
CA PRO A 450 -16.91 -2.00 1.57
C PRO A 450 -15.91 -1.81 2.72
N VAL A 451 -15.73 -0.57 3.13
CA VAL A 451 -14.79 -0.20 4.21
C VAL A 451 -15.04 -0.95 5.52
N GLU A 452 -16.30 -1.24 5.84
CA GLU A 452 -16.68 -2.01 7.01
C GLU A 452 -16.14 -3.45 6.97
N THR A 453 -16.17 -4.09 5.80
CA THR A 453 -15.60 -5.43 5.61
C THR A 453 -14.09 -5.41 5.82
N VAL A 454 -13.37 -4.42 5.26
CA VAL A 454 -11.94 -4.25 5.52
C VAL A 454 -11.68 -4.09 7.03
N TYR A 455 -12.44 -3.23 7.70
CA TYR A 455 -12.27 -2.98 9.14
C TYR A 455 -12.57 -4.21 10.01
N SER A 456 -13.48 -5.07 9.58
CA SER A 456 -13.86 -6.30 10.32
C SER A 456 -12.76 -7.36 10.32
N TYR A 457 -11.83 -7.30 9.40
CA TYR A 457 -10.78 -8.31 9.26
C TYR A 457 -9.91 -8.42 10.52
N GLU A 458 -9.65 -9.67 10.94
CA GLU A 458 -8.72 -9.99 12.02
C GLU A 458 -7.62 -10.92 11.50
N PRO A 459 -6.38 -10.41 11.35
CA PRO A 459 -5.29 -11.15 10.69
C PRO A 459 -4.86 -12.42 11.40
N LEU A 460 -5.09 -12.52 12.72
CA LEU A 460 -4.69 -13.68 13.52
C LEU A 460 -5.79 -14.72 13.69
N ASP A 461 -7.00 -14.50 13.13
CA ASP A 461 -8.08 -15.48 13.22
C ASP A 461 -7.70 -16.78 12.49
N GLY A 462 -7.78 -17.90 13.23
CA GLY A 462 -7.43 -19.23 12.73
C GLY A 462 -5.94 -19.58 12.73
N VAL A 463 -5.08 -18.65 13.11
CA VAL A 463 -3.64 -18.92 13.27
C VAL A 463 -3.43 -19.90 14.43
N THR A 464 -2.56 -20.89 14.22
CA THR A 464 -2.24 -21.89 15.24
C THR A 464 -1.60 -21.22 16.47
N PRO A 465 -2.09 -21.49 17.70
CA PRO A 465 -1.51 -20.92 18.91
C PRO A 465 0.00 -21.16 19.00
N GLY A 466 0.76 -20.07 19.20
CA GLY A 466 2.23 -20.05 19.23
C GLY A 466 2.89 -19.86 17.86
N ALA A 467 2.11 -19.66 16.77
CA ALA A 467 2.62 -19.31 15.44
C ALA A 467 2.26 -17.88 15.04
N GLU A 468 1.68 -17.09 15.93
CA GLU A 468 1.23 -15.71 15.67
C GLU A 468 2.38 -14.79 15.25
N ASP A 469 3.57 -14.97 15.81
CA ASP A 469 4.77 -14.18 15.50
C ASP A 469 5.25 -14.37 14.05
N HIS A 470 4.81 -15.44 13.37
CA HIS A 470 5.07 -15.64 11.95
C HIS A 470 4.12 -14.83 11.05
N ILE A 471 3.06 -14.23 11.58
CA ILE A 471 2.23 -13.28 10.82
C ILE A 471 2.86 -11.90 10.96
N LEU A 472 3.66 -11.50 9.99
CA LEU A 472 4.38 -10.22 10.00
C LEU A 472 3.44 -9.01 9.96
N GLY A 473 2.26 -9.19 9.36
CA GLY A 473 1.26 -8.14 9.22
C GLY A 473 0.36 -8.33 8.01
N VAL A 474 -0.20 -7.23 7.54
CA VAL A 474 -1.22 -7.19 6.48
C VAL A 474 -0.79 -6.24 5.36
N GLN A 475 -1.26 -6.53 4.15
CA GLN A 475 -1.16 -5.63 3.01
C GLN A 475 -2.51 -5.61 2.29
N ALA A 476 -2.87 -4.49 1.68
CA ALA A 476 -3.91 -4.49 0.66
C ALA A 476 -3.29 -4.30 -0.73
N ASN A 477 -3.92 -4.93 -1.72
CA ASN A 477 -3.49 -4.90 -3.12
C ASN A 477 -4.38 -3.95 -3.91
N LEU A 478 -3.76 -3.14 -4.75
CA LEU A 478 -4.43 -2.22 -5.66
C LEU A 478 -3.95 -2.51 -7.08
N TRP A 479 -4.60 -3.51 -7.71
CA TRP A 479 -4.40 -3.85 -9.12
C TRP A 479 -5.03 -2.81 -10.01
N THR A 480 -4.40 -2.49 -11.12
CA THR A 480 -4.75 -1.28 -11.90
C THR A 480 -5.26 -1.55 -13.31
N GLU A 481 -5.73 -2.76 -13.63
CA GLU A 481 -6.31 -3.10 -14.95
C GLU A 481 -7.38 -2.10 -15.39
N TYR A 482 -8.21 -1.66 -14.45
CA TYR A 482 -9.31 -0.74 -14.72
C TYR A 482 -9.08 0.66 -14.15
N ILE A 483 -7.98 0.87 -13.42
CA ILE A 483 -7.66 2.13 -12.73
C ILE A 483 -6.66 2.91 -13.57
N THR A 484 -7.12 3.94 -14.27
CA THR A 484 -6.35 4.64 -15.30
C THR A 484 -5.97 6.08 -14.94
N THR A 485 -6.54 6.62 -13.86
CA THR A 485 -6.35 8.02 -13.47
C THR A 485 -6.07 8.15 -11.98
N PRO A 486 -5.35 9.19 -11.53
CA PRO A 486 -5.14 9.43 -10.10
C PRO A 486 -6.45 9.56 -9.30
N GLU A 487 -7.47 10.22 -9.86
CA GLU A 487 -8.78 10.35 -9.21
C GLU A 487 -9.41 8.98 -8.96
N HIS A 488 -9.29 8.05 -9.94
CA HIS A 488 -9.79 6.68 -9.80
C HIS A 488 -8.95 5.90 -8.79
N LEU A 489 -7.62 6.03 -8.84
CA LEU A 489 -6.70 5.37 -7.92
C LEU A 489 -7.07 5.66 -6.46
N TYR A 490 -7.22 6.94 -6.11
CA TYR A 490 -7.55 7.33 -4.74
C TYR A 490 -9.01 7.06 -4.38
N TYR A 491 -9.94 7.09 -5.33
CA TYR A 491 -11.30 6.63 -5.09
C TYR A 491 -11.32 5.18 -4.64
N MET A 492 -10.58 4.31 -5.33
CA MET A 492 -10.49 2.88 -4.99
C MET A 492 -9.72 2.64 -3.69
N LEU A 493 -8.71 3.45 -3.41
CA LEU A 493 -7.86 3.33 -2.24
C LEU A 493 -8.57 3.72 -0.94
N LEU A 494 -9.32 4.84 -0.96
CA LEU A 494 -9.81 5.53 0.23
C LEU A 494 -11.34 5.50 0.35
N PRO A 495 -11.88 5.33 1.56
CA PRO A 495 -11.20 5.32 2.86
C PRO A 495 -10.75 3.93 3.32
N ARG A 496 -10.76 2.88 2.47
CA ARG A 496 -10.39 1.50 2.83
C ARG A 496 -8.98 1.39 3.40
N MET A 497 -8.01 2.17 2.85
CA MET A 497 -6.65 2.21 3.40
C MET A 497 -6.62 2.74 4.84
N CYS A 498 -7.53 3.64 5.23
CA CYS A 498 -7.65 4.11 6.62
C CYS A 498 -8.12 2.97 7.54
N ALA A 499 -9.07 2.15 7.10
CA ALA A 499 -9.50 0.96 7.82
C ALA A 499 -8.37 -0.09 7.93
N LEU A 500 -7.67 -0.34 6.83
CA LEU A 500 -6.48 -1.20 6.79
C LEU A 500 -5.42 -0.73 7.81
N SER A 501 -5.12 0.55 7.83
CA SER A 501 -4.17 1.15 8.78
C SER A 501 -4.56 0.84 10.22
N GLU A 502 -5.83 0.97 10.57
CA GLU A 502 -6.30 0.75 11.93
C GLU A 502 -6.22 -0.73 12.35
N ILE A 503 -6.57 -1.66 11.49
CA ILE A 503 -6.45 -3.10 11.81
C ILE A 503 -5.00 -3.59 11.91
N GLN A 504 -4.08 -2.90 11.27
CA GLN A 504 -2.64 -3.18 11.36
C GLN A 504 -1.99 -2.56 12.60
N TRP A 505 -2.61 -1.53 13.15
CA TRP A 505 -2.06 -0.71 14.22
C TRP A 505 -2.62 -1.07 15.58
N CYS A 506 -3.95 -1.16 15.67
CA CYS A 506 -4.64 -1.34 16.94
C CYS A 506 -4.73 -2.80 17.35
N ASP A 507 -4.65 -3.05 18.66
CA ASP A 507 -4.99 -4.34 19.22
C ASP A 507 -6.45 -4.68 18.95
N ARG A 508 -6.75 -5.98 18.80
CA ARG A 508 -8.08 -6.50 18.48
C ARG A 508 -9.19 -5.91 19.38
N ASP A 509 -8.93 -5.89 20.68
CA ASP A 509 -9.92 -5.49 21.69
C ASP A 509 -10.17 -3.97 21.72
N ARG A 510 -9.37 -3.20 21.00
CA ARG A 510 -9.49 -1.74 20.88
C ARG A 510 -10.13 -1.28 19.60
N LYS A 511 -10.42 -2.18 18.68
CA LYS A 511 -11.13 -1.88 17.43
C LYS A 511 -12.56 -1.45 17.74
N ASP A 512 -12.97 -0.29 17.24
CA ASP A 512 -14.31 0.30 17.39
C ASP A 512 -14.71 0.94 16.06
N TYR A 513 -15.57 0.23 15.30
CA TYR A 513 -16.01 0.68 14.00
C TYR A 513 -16.84 1.97 14.06
N ASP A 514 -17.68 2.14 15.08
CA ASP A 514 -18.50 3.36 15.23
C ASP A 514 -17.63 4.61 15.44
N ARG A 515 -16.61 4.50 16.30
CA ARG A 515 -15.61 5.54 16.51
C ARG A 515 -14.83 5.81 15.20
N PHE A 516 -14.33 4.73 14.54
CA PHE A 516 -13.60 4.84 13.27
C PHE A 516 -14.46 5.54 12.21
N ASN A 517 -15.70 5.09 12.03
CA ASN A 517 -16.63 5.67 11.06
C ASN A 517 -16.93 7.15 11.35
N ALA A 518 -17.11 7.51 12.63
CA ALA A 518 -17.26 8.91 13.02
C ALA A 518 -16.03 9.76 12.71
N SER A 519 -14.81 9.19 12.82
CA SER A 519 -13.54 9.88 12.54
C SER A 519 -13.31 10.12 11.04
N LEU A 520 -14.00 9.38 10.15
CA LEU A 520 -13.85 9.57 8.70
C LEU A 520 -14.24 10.98 8.22
N ASP A 521 -15.10 11.72 8.93
CA ASP A 521 -15.43 13.10 8.55
C ASP A 521 -14.21 14.03 8.65
N HIS A 522 -13.37 13.83 9.68
CA HIS A 522 -12.09 14.53 9.79
C HIS A 522 -11.07 14.03 8.75
N THR A 523 -11.05 12.73 8.52
CA THR A 523 -10.24 12.10 7.46
C THR A 523 -10.54 12.70 6.09
N PHE A 524 -11.81 12.82 5.72
CA PHE A 524 -12.21 13.44 4.44
C PHE A 524 -11.74 14.90 4.33
N ALA A 525 -11.79 15.65 5.43
CA ALA A 525 -11.24 17.01 5.45
C ALA A 525 -9.71 17.04 5.25
N ILE A 526 -8.98 16.06 5.78
CA ILE A 526 -7.53 15.87 5.54
C ILE A 526 -7.28 15.57 4.07
N LEU A 527 -8.00 14.61 3.49
CA LEU A 527 -7.86 14.21 2.08
C LEU A 527 -8.20 15.38 1.13
N ASP A 528 -9.22 16.16 1.44
CA ASP A 528 -9.54 17.41 0.73
C ASP A 528 -8.39 18.40 0.78
N ALA A 529 -7.77 18.58 1.96
CA ALA A 529 -6.61 19.45 2.11
C ALA A 529 -5.39 18.95 1.34
N MET A 530 -5.17 17.63 1.28
CA MET A 530 -4.13 16.98 0.46
C MET A 530 -4.46 17.04 -1.05
N GLY A 531 -5.70 17.38 -1.42
CA GLY A 531 -6.18 17.35 -2.80
C GLY A 531 -6.30 15.93 -3.36
N VAL A 532 -6.57 14.95 -2.52
CA VAL A 532 -6.69 13.52 -2.84
C VAL A 532 -8.17 13.13 -2.90
N ASN A 533 -8.56 12.35 -3.91
CA ASN A 533 -9.92 11.85 -4.07
C ASN A 533 -10.21 10.68 -3.11
N TYR A 534 -11.49 10.37 -2.88
CA TYR A 534 -11.92 9.27 -2.03
C TYR A 534 -13.36 8.87 -2.34
N SER A 535 -13.79 7.67 -1.92
CA SER A 535 -15.17 7.23 -1.99
C SER A 535 -15.98 7.73 -0.79
N LEU A 536 -17.25 8.03 -1.03
CA LEU A 536 -18.24 8.37 -0.01
C LEU A 536 -19.30 7.27 0.17
N ASP A 537 -19.05 6.06 -0.35
CA ASP A 537 -20.01 4.95 -0.27
C ASP A 537 -20.33 4.59 1.18
N CYS A 538 -19.38 4.68 2.09
CA CYS A 538 -19.60 4.50 3.54
C CYS A 538 -20.55 5.55 4.16
N ARG A 539 -20.96 6.58 3.41
CA ARG A 539 -21.97 7.58 3.77
C ARG A 539 -23.26 7.41 2.95
N GLY A 540 -23.41 6.32 2.20
CA GLY A 540 -24.54 6.09 1.31
C GLY A 540 -24.57 7.02 0.09
N LEU A 541 -23.45 7.66 -0.24
CA LEU A 541 -23.31 8.59 -1.36
C LEU A 541 -22.52 7.92 -2.49
N VAL A 542 -23.13 6.89 -3.08
CA VAL A 542 -22.51 6.01 -4.09
C VAL A 542 -22.13 6.80 -5.34
N GLY A 543 -20.90 6.59 -5.80
CA GLY A 543 -20.37 7.25 -7.01
C GLY A 543 -20.19 8.77 -6.87
N LEU A 544 -20.34 9.33 -5.67
CA LEU A 544 -20.07 10.73 -5.36
C LEU A 544 -18.66 10.85 -4.76
N GLY A 545 -17.72 11.06 -5.57
CA GLY A 545 -16.42 11.63 -5.35
C GLY A 545 -16.16 12.59 -6.50
N ARG A 546 -15.00 13.24 -6.60
CA ARG A 546 -14.61 13.97 -7.81
C ARG A 546 -14.60 12.93 -8.94
N LYS A 547 -15.60 13.01 -9.81
CA LYS A 547 -16.03 11.99 -10.78
C LYS A 547 -14.88 11.28 -11.50
N PRO A 548 -14.56 10.01 -11.18
CA PRO A 548 -13.86 9.17 -12.12
C PRO A 548 -14.79 8.81 -13.31
N ALA A 549 -14.21 8.41 -14.43
CA ALA A 549 -14.98 7.98 -15.61
C ALA A 549 -15.94 6.85 -15.23
N ARG A 550 -17.24 7.01 -15.51
CA ARG A 550 -18.29 6.10 -15.05
C ARG A 550 -18.47 4.87 -15.94
N ASN A 551 -17.89 4.91 -17.14
CA ASN A 551 -18.00 3.84 -18.13
C ASN A 551 -16.88 3.96 -19.18
N ALA A 552 -16.77 2.94 -20.03
CA ALA A 552 -15.74 2.89 -21.06
C ALA A 552 -15.76 4.08 -22.04
N ALA A 553 -16.93 4.69 -22.32
CA ALA A 553 -17.01 5.83 -23.22
C ALA A 553 -16.45 7.12 -22.57
N GLU A 554 -16.78 7.37 -21.31
CA GLU A 554 -16.22 8.50 -20.55
C GLU A 554 -14.70 8.32 -20.32
N LEU A 555 -14.25 7.08 -20.11
CA LEU A 555 -12.83 6.76 -20.02
C LEU A 555 -12.11 7.02 -21.34
N ALA A 556 -12.68 6.59 -22.46
CA ALA A 556 -12.12 6.84 -23.79
C ALA A 556 -12.04 8.36 -24.08
N GLU A 557 -13.07 9.13 -23.74
CA GLU A 557 -13.07 10.59 -23.86
C GLU A 557 -12.01 11.25 -22.94
N TYR A 558 -11.84 10.74 -21.73
CA TYR A 558 -10.81 11.22 -20.79
C TYR A 558 -9.41 10.95 -21.33
N LEU A 559 -9.14 9.72 -21.80
CA LEU A 559 -7.85 9.33 -22.37
C LEU A 559 -7.52 10.12 -23.65
N GLU A 560 -8.52 10.38 -24.50
CA GLU A 560 -8.36 11.22 -25.68
C GLU A 560 -7.96 12.66 -25.32
N LYS A 561 -8.61 13.25 -24.30
CA LYS A 561 -8.31 14.60 -23.82
C LYS A 561 -6.98 14.74 -23.08
N ASN A 562 -6.51 13.66 -22.48
CA ASN A 562 -5.29 13.66 -21.66
C ASN A 562 -4.18 12.79 -22.27
N LYS A 563 -4.16 12.66 -23.59
CA LYS A 563 -3.07 11.99 -24.31
C LYS A 563 -1.74 12.59 -23.87
N PRO A 564 -0.80 11.78 -23.38
CA PRO A 564 0.54 12.28 -23.07
C PRO A 564 1.16 12.87 -24.33
N SER A 565 1.68 14.06 -24.23
CA SER A 565 2.51 14.65 -25.29
C SER A 565 3.93 14.11 -25.15
N TRP A 566 4.16 12.94 -25.76
CA TRP A 566 5.50 12.35 -25.88
C TRP A 566 6.22 12.90 -27.12
#